data_a830114f19e1243b7aa8cbaf5c94e84e
#
_entry.id   a830114f19e1243b7aa8cbaf5c94e84e
#
_cell.length_a   1.000
_cell.length_b   1.000
_cell.length_c   1.000
_cell.angle_alpha   90.00
_cell.angle_beta   90.00
_cell.angle_gamma   90.00
#
_symmetry.space_group_name_H-M   'P 1'
#
loop_
_entity.id
_entity.type
_entity.pdbx_description
1 polymer ?
#
loop_
_entity_poly.entity_id
_entity_poly.type
_entity_poly.pdbx_seq_one_letter_code
_entity_poly.pdbx_strand_id
1 'polypeptide(L)'
;MHMLQEQFLIDPTVTYLNHGSYGACPIPVFEAYQAYQRELETEPASLLYRDFASRIQKSREQLALFLNCQSDQLAFVRNATYGMNMAANSVDLQPGDKVLATNFEYGAVERMWEMICAERGARLIKVNIPLPYQSSKAMIQLFESLIDSSVKVITFPHISAATAQLFPIKDLVQLAKSHGRSEEHT
;
A
#
# COMPACT_ATOMS: atom_id res chain seq x y z
N MET A 1 -20.80 9.61 20.23
CA MET A 1 -20.66 9.15 18.83
C MET A 1 -20.90 10.27 17.81
N HIS A 2 -21.68 11.31 18.12
CA HIS A 2 -21.90 12.47 17.22
C HIS A 2 -20.64 13.33 16.95
N MET A 3 -19.70 13.43 17.87
CA MET A 3 -18.51 14.31 17.75
C MET A 3 -17.54 13.96 16.60
N LEU A 4 -17.50 12.74 16.09
CA LEU A 4 -16.62 12.38 14.97
C LEU A 4 -17.22 12.75 13.62
N GLN A 5 -18.53 12.67 13.46
CA GLN A 5 -19.22 13.04 12.22
C GLN A 5 -19.07 14.55 11.90
N GLU A 6 -19.09 15.39 12.94
CA GLU A 6 -18.90 16.85 12.81
C GLU A 6 -17.49 17.26 12.35
N GLN A 7 -16.54 16.32 12.36
CA GLN A 7 -15.18 16.56 11.85
C GLN A 7 -15.08 16.49 10.31
N PHE A 8 -16.17 16.18 9.62
CA PHE A 8 -16.19 16.00 8.17
C PHE A 8 -17.27 16.84 7.51
N LEU A 9 -17.04 17.26 6.25
CA LEU A 9 -18.04 17.99 5.43
C LEU A 9 -19.07 17.07 4.77
N ILE A 10 -19.22 15.83 5.26
CA ILE A 10 -20.21 14.89 4.74
C ILE A 10 -21.62 15.38 5.10
N ASP A 11 -22.53 15.30 4.15
CA ASP A 11 -23.94 15.61 4.36
C ASP A 11 -24.48 14.78 5.55
N PRO A 12 -25.02 15.44 6.60
CA PRO A 12 -25.49 14.75 7.80
C PRO A 12 -26.68 13.80 7.57
N THR A 13 -27.34 13.89 6.42
CA THR A 13 -28.42 12.97 6.02
C THR A 13 -27.91 11.67 5.43
N VAL A 14 -26.60 11.60 5.09
CA VAL A 14 -25.96 10.43 4.48
C VAL A 14 -25.25 9.60 5.54
N THR A 15 -25.59 8.33 5.63
CA THR A 15 -24.80 7.36 6.39
C THR A 15 -23.61 6.90 5.54
N TYR A 16 -22.44 7.56 5.72
CA TYR A 16 -21.26 7.28 4.94
C TYR A 16 -20.39 6.22 5.62
N LEU A 17 -20.23 5.06 4.97
CA LEU A 17 -19.50 3.89 5.50
C LEU A 17 -18.31 3.47 4.63
N ASN A 18 -18.01 4.18 3.55
CA ASN A 18 -17.01 3.78 2.59
C ASN A 18 -15.71 4.61 2.65
N HIS A 19 -15.24 4.93 3.84
CA HIS A 19 -13.97 5.64 4.02
C HIS A 19 -12.75 4.84 3.54
N GLY A 20 -12.85 3.50 3.48
CA GLY A 20 -11.76 2.64 2.99
C GLY A 20 -11.44 2.85 1.52
N SER A 21 -12.46 3.06 0.68
CA SER A 21 -12.28 3.28 -0.77
C SER A 21 -12.25 4.78 -1.13
N TYR A 22 -13.08 5.58 -0.50
CA TYR A 22 -13.25 7.02 -0.79
C TYR A 22 -13.30 7.80 0.53
N GLY A 23 -12.17 7.89 1.21
CA GLY A 23 -12.07 8.57 2.50
C GLY A 23 -12.38 10.05 2.39
N ALA A 24 -13.31 10.53 3.22
CA ALA A 24 -13.54 11.96 3.36
C ALA A 24 -12.37 12.61 4.11
N CYS A 25 -12.03 13.83 3.71
CA CYS A 25 -10.99 14.61 4.39
C CYS A 25 -11.56 15.25 5.66
N PRO A 26 -10.91 15.11 6.82
CA PRO A 26 -11.31 15.85 8.02
C PRO A 26 -11.24 17.38 7.82
N ILE A 27 -12.16 18.13 8.37
CA ILE A 27 -12.24 19.60 8.22
C ILE A 27 -10.90 20.30 8.52
N PRO A 28 -10.18 20.03 9.63
CA PRO A 28 -8.92 20.70 9.89
C PRO A 28 -7.84 20.43 8.82
N VAL A 29 -7.85 19.22 8.24
CA VAL A 29 -6.91 18.85 7.16
C VAL A 29 -7.30 19.52 5.85
N PHE A 30 -8.61 19.59 5.56
CA PHE A 30 -9.13 20.27 4.38
C PHE A 30 -8.82 21.78 4.43
N GLU A 31 -9.02 22.43 5.57
CA GLU A 31 -8.71 23.85 5.77
C GLU A 31 -7.20 24.12 5.62
N ALA A 32 -6.36 23.29 6.21
CA ALA A 32 -4.89 23.39 6.03
C ALA A 32 -4.49 23.25 4.57
N TYR A 33 -5.07 22.28 3.85
CA TYR A 33 -4.84 22.10 2.41
C TYR A 33 -5.24 23.34 1.60
N GLN A 34 -6.40 23.93 1.89
CA GLN A 34 -6.85 25.17 1.25
C GLN A 34 -5.91 26.36 1.55
N ALA A 35 -5.39 26.44 2.77
CA ALA A 35 -4.43 27.47 3.15
C ALA A 35 -3.11 27.34 2.37
N TYR A 36 -2.57 26.13 2.23
CA TYR A 36 -1.37 25.87 1.42
C TYR A 36 -1.58 26.18 -0.06
N GLN A 37 -2.75 25.88 -0.62
CA GLN A 37 -3.06 26.25 -2.00
C GLN A 37 -3.02 27.76 -2.20
N ARG A 38 -3.64 28.54 -1.30
CA ARG A 38 -3.60 30.02 -1.36
C ARG A 38 -2.19 30.56 -1.18
N GLU A 39 -1.40 29.99 -0.27
CA GLU A 39 -0.01 30.36 -0.07
C GLU A 39 0.81 30.13 -1.35
N LEU A 40 0.61 28.98 -2.01
CA LEU A 40 1.27 28.65 -3.27
C LEU A 40 0.96 29.69 -4.35
N GLU A 41 -0.31 30.09 -4.50
CA GLU A 41 -0.69 31.11 -5.50
C GLU A 41 -0.22 32.51 -5.14
N THR A 42 0.02 32.81 -3.86
CA THR A 42 0.53 34.10 -3.42
C THR A 42 2.00 34.30 -3.79
N GLU A 43 2.85 33.27 -3.61
CA GLU A 43 4.28 33.34 -3.91
C GLU A 43 4.82 31.98 -4.36
N PRO A 44 4.49 31.52 -5.59
CA PRO A 44 4.85 30.19 -6.08
C PRO A 44 6.35 29.89 -6.04
N ALA A 45 7.17 30.87 -6.45
CA ALA A 45 8.62 30.69 -6.50
C ALA A 45 9.25 30.49 -5.12
N SER A 46 8.79 31.23 -4.13
CA SER A 46 9.26 31.10 -2.75
C SER A 46 8.94 29.70 -2.20
N LEU A 47 7.69 29.29 -2.31
CA LEU A 47 7.25 28.02 -1.77
C LEU A 47 7.90 26.84 -2.51
N LEU A 48 7.88 26.81 -3.84
CA LEU A 48 8.36 25.66 -4.61
C LEU A 48 9.89 25.56 -4.70
N TYR A 49 10.60 26.69 -4.72
CA TYR A 49 12.04 26.67 -4.90
C TYR A 49 12.81 26.76 -3.57
N ARG A 50 12.41 27.65 -2.66
CA ARG A 50 13.14 27.89 -1.42
C ARG A 50 12.70 26.96 -0.28
N ASP A 51 11.39 26.82 -0.06
CA ASP A 51 10.84 26.26 1.17
C ASP A 51 10.37 24.80 1.03
N PHE A 52 10.11 24.33 -0.19
CA PHE A 52 9.51 23.02 -0.45
C PHE A 52 10.26 21.85 0.21
N ALA A 53 11.56 21.76 0.01
CA ALA A 53 12.37 20.66 0.53
C ALA A 53 12.29 20.57 2.07
N SER A 54 12.38 21.72 2.76
CA SER A 54 12.31 21.78 4.22
C SER A 54 10.93 21.43 4.76
N ARG A 55 9.87 21.81 4.06
CA ARG A 55 8.47 21.51 4.45
C ARG A 55 8.16 20.03 4.28
N ILE A 56 8.56 19.44 3.15
CA ILE A 56 8.41 18.00 2.92
C ILE A 56 9.21 17.20 3.95
N GLN A 57 10.42 17.64 4.28
CA GLN A 57 11.23 16.97 5.30
C GLN A 57 10.54 16.99 6.68
N LYS A 58 10.00 18.13 7.11
CA LYS A 58 9.23 18.23 8.36
C LYS A 58 8.01 17.31 8.38
N SER A 59 7.26 17.27 7.28
CA SER A 59 6.11 16.38 7.17
C SER A 59 6.51 14.90 7.25
N ARG A 60 7.62 14.54 6.60
CA ARG A 60 8.18 13.19 6.61
C ARG A 60 8.66 12.77 8.00
N GLU A 61 9.28 13.68 8.76
CA GLU A 61 9.70 13.45 10.14
C GLU A 61 8.50 13.18 11.07
N GLN A 62 7.42 13.96 10.93
CA GLN A 62 6.20 13.74 11.71
C GLN A 62 5.54 12.39 11.37
N LEU A 63 5.49 12.03 10.09
CA LEU A 63 4.97 10.73 9.68
C LEU A 63 5.86 9.57 10.16
N ALA A 64 7.17 9.74 10.15
CA ALA A 64 8.13 8.77 10.65
C ALA A 64 7.93 8.48 12.16
N LEU A 65 7.70 9.53 12.96
CA LEU A 65 7.36 9.37 14.38
C LEU A 65 6.08 8.55 14.57
N PHE A 66 5.05 8.83 13.78
CA PHE A 66 3.79 8.09 13.84
C PHE A 66 3.94 6.62 13.43
N LEU A 67 4.74 6.34 12.39
CA LEU A 67 4.99 5.00 11.87
C LEU A 67 6.10 4.24 12.60
N ASN A 68 6.80 4.89 13.56
CA ASN A 68 7.93 4.34 14.28
C ASN A 68 9.05 3.83 13.35
N CYS A 69 9.44 4.67 12.38
CA CYS A 69 10.53 4.40 11.43
C CYS A 69 11.42 5.65 11.25
N GLN A 70 12.46 5.56 10.42
CA GLN A 70 13.31 6.70 10.08
C GLN A 70 12.69 7.50 8.93
N SER A 71 12.86 8.83 8.93
CA SER A 71 12.27 9.70 7.90
C SER A 71 12.85 9.48 6.50
N ASP A 72 14.08 9.00 6.40
CA ASP A 72 14.74 8.64 5.14
C ASP A 72 14.23 7.34 4.51
N GLN A 73 13.52 6.52 5.29
CA GLN A 73 12.82 5.31 4.82
C GLN A 73 11.45 5.62 4.21
N LEU A 74 11.02 6.88 4.21
CA LEU A 74 9.70 7.29 3.72
C LEU A 74 9.82 8.14 2.46
N ALA A 75 8.97 7.83 1.48
CA ALA A 75 8.76 8.64 0.29
C ALA A 75 7.26 8.91 0.11
N PHE A 76 6.90 10.19 -0.13
CA PHE A 76 5.52 10.52 -0.49
C PHE A 76 5.26 10.14 -1.94
N VAL A 77 4.17 9.45 -2.16
CA VAL A 77 3.67 9.07 -3.48
C VAL A 77 2.24 9.57 -3.68
N ARG A 78 1.77 9.63 -4.93
CA ARG A 78 0.44 10.17 -5.25
C ARG A 78 -0.71 9.35 -4.66
N ASN A 79 -0.55 8.03 -4.64
CA ASN A 79 -1.50 7.07 -4.06
C ASN A 79 -0.83 5.70 -3.92
N ALA A 80 -1.50 4.77 -3.22
CA ALA A 80 -0.99 3.42 -2.98
C ALA A 80 -0.70 2.66 -4.29
N THR A 81 -1.56 2.75 -5.30
CA THR A 81 -1.35 2.09 -6.60
C THR A 81 -0.06 2.56 -7.28
N TYR A 82 0.23 3.87 -7.22
CA TYR A 82 1.49 4.40 -7.75
C TYR A 82 2.70 3.89 -6.96
N GLY A 83 2.62 3.85 -5.63
CA GLY A 83 3.65 3.29 -4.77
C GLY A 83 3.93 1.82 -5.09
N MET A 84 2.88 1.01 -5.21
CA MET A 84 3.00 -0.41 -5.59
C MET A 84 3.63 -0.58 -6.98
N ASN A 85 3.26 0.26 -7.96
CA ASN A 85 3.90 0.24 -9.29
C ASN A 85 5.40 0.57 -9.21
N MET A 86 5.79 1.54 -8.39
CA MET A 86 7.21 1.86 -8.19
C MET A 86 7.95 0.68 -7.56
N ALA A 87 7.42 0.10 -6.48
CA ALA A 87 7.99 -1.06 -5.81
C ALA A 87 8.14 -2.24 -6.77
N ALA A 88 7.06 -2.62 -7.46
CA ALA A 88 7.07 -3.73 -8.39
C ALA A 88 8.04 -3.55 -9.57
N ASN A 89 8.15 -2.34 -10.11
CA ASN A 89 9.10 -2.04 -11.18
C ASN A 89 10.56 -2.03 -10.71
N SER A 90 10.82 -1.84 -9.42
CA SER A 90 12.18 -1.90 -8.85
C SER A 90 12.70 -3.33 -8.68
N VAL A 91 11.82 -4.33 -8.74
CA VAL A 91 12.23 -5.74 -8.68
C VAL A 91 12.84 -6.18 -10.01
N ASP A 92 14.03 -6.78 -9.98
CA ASP A 92 14.69 -7.32 -11.16
C ASP A 92 14.18 -8.76 -11.44
N LEU A 93 13.03 -8.85 -12.13
CA LEU A 93 12.47 -10.12 -12.58
C LEU A 93 13.13 -10.58 -13.88
N GLN A 94 13.50 -11.85 -13.94
CA GLN A 94 14.06 -12.51 -15.09
C GLN A 94 13.06 -13.48 -15.74
N PRO A 95 13.25 -13.85 -17.02
CA PRO A 95 12.41 -14.87 -17.66
C PRO A 95 12.40 -16.18 -16.86
N GLY A 96 11.21 -16.68 -16.57
CA GLY A 96 10.99 -17.89 -15.76
C GLY A 96 10.78 -17.63 -14.27
N ASP A 97 11.08 -16.44 -13.76
CA ASP A 97 10.80 -16.07 -12.38
C ASP A 97 9.29 -16.09 -12.07
N LYS A 98 8.95 -16.22 -10.79
CA LYS A 98 7.58 -16.23 -10.30
C LYS A 98 7.35 -15.14 -9.28
N VAL A 99 6.16 -14.54 -9.37
CA VAL A 99 5.56 -13.69 -8.34
C VAL A 99 4.39 -14.46 -7.74
N LEU A 100 4.37 -14.67 -6.43
CA LEU A 100 3.22 -15.23 -5.74
C LEU A 100 2.31 -14.10 -5.26
N ALA A 101 1.03 -14.12 -5.63
CA ALA A 101 0.01 -13.19 -5.15
C ALA A 101 -1.19 -13.96 -4.60
N THR A 102 -2.01 -13.31 -3.78
CA THR A 102 -3.24 -13.95 -3.29
C THR A 102 -4.38 -13.82 -4.30
N ASN A 103 -5.37 -14.71 -4.23
CA ASN A 103 -6.66 -14.54 -4.93
C ASN A 103 -7.53 -13.42 -4.33
N PHE A 104 -7.08 -12.76 -3.26
CA PHE A 104 -7.73 -11.61 -2.61
C PHE A 104 -6.96 -10.31 -2.81
N GLU A 105 -6.05 -10.27 -3.78
CA GLU A 105 -5.30 -9.06 -4.08
C GLU A 105 -6.21 -7.96 -4.64
N TYR A 106 -5.83 -6.71 -4.42
CA TYR A 106 -6.54 -5.58 -5.01
C TYR A 106 -6.36 -5.59 -6.54
N GLY A 107 -7.47 -5.49 -7.28
CA GLY A 107 -7.46 -5.71 -8.72
C GLY A 107 -6.53 -4.82 -9.54
N ALA A 108 -6.14 -3.63 -9.05
CA ALA A 108 -5.14 -2.80 -9.71
C ALA A 108 -3.72 -3.36 -9.52
N VAL A 109 -3.42 -3.90 -8.34
CA VAL A 109 -2.12 -4.55 -8.01
C VAL A 109 -1.99 -5.86 -8.77
N GLU A 110 -3.07 -6.65 -8.85
CA GLU A 110 -3.10 -7.87 -9.65
C GLU A 110 -2.77 -7.60 -11.13
N ARG A 111 -3.49 -6.67 -11.75
CA ARG A 111 -3.24 -6.29 -13.17
C ARG A 111 -1.84 -5.74 -13.39
N MET A 112 -1.31 -4.98 -12.45
CA MET A 112 0.05 -4.47 -12.49
C MET A 112 1.06 -5.63 -12.55
N TRP A 113 0.94 -6.62 -11.67
CA TRP A 113 1.83 -7.78 -11.66
C TRP A 113 1.66 -8.66 -12.91
N GLU A 114 0.43 -8.81 -13.42
CA GLU A 114 0.18 -9.50 -14.70
C GLU A 114 0.95 -8.83 -15.86
N MET A 115 0.90 -7.49 -15.94
CA MET A 115 1.63 -6.74 -16.98
C MET A 115 3.14 -6.88 -16.82
N ILE A 116 3.68 -6.63 -15.63
CA ILE A 116 5.13 -6.70 -15.37
C ILE A 116 5.67 -8.10 -15.63
N CYS A 117 4.96 -9.14 -15.18
CA CYS A 117 5.35 -10.52 -15.44
C CYS A 117 5.34 -10.84 -16.92
N ALA A 118 4.33 -10.43 -17.66
CA ALA A 118 4.25 -10.64 -19.11
C ALA A 118 5.39 -9.94 -19.86
N GLU A 119 5.70 -8.70 -19.53
CA GLU A 119 6.79 -7.92 -20.14
C GLU A 119 8.17 -8.54 -19.89
N ARG A 120 8.38 -9.14 -18.71
CA ARG A 120 9.68 -9.67 -18.29
C ARG A 120 9.82 -11.19 -18.48
N GLY A 121 8.82 -11.85 -19.05
CA GLY A 121 8.82 -13.32 -19.21
C GLY A 121 8.72 -14.09 -17.89
N ALA A 122 8.27 -13.43 -16.82
CA ALA A 122 7.98 -14.03 -15.53
C ALA A 122 6.52 -14.51 -15.45
N ARG A 123 6.14 -15.14 -14.36
CA ARG A 123 4.78 -15.67 -14.15
C ARG A 123 4.18 -15.21 -12.84
N LEU A 124 2.93 -14.71 -12.89
CA LEU A 124 2.13 -14.48 -11.71
C LEU A 124 1.43 -15.78 -11.30
N ILE A 125 1.63 -16.24 -10.09
CA ILE A 125 1.00 -17.42 -9.50
C ILE A 125 0.05 -16.97 -8.41
N LYS A 126 -1.24 -17.27 -8.56
CA LYS A 126 -2.26 -16.94 -7.55
C LYS A 126 -2.34 -18.03 -6.50
N VAL A 127 -2.01 -17.67 -5.27
CA VAL A 127 -2.22 -18.52 -4.09
C VAL A 127 -3.70 -18.52 -3.77
N ASN A 128 -4.35 -19.65 -3.95
CA ASN A 128 -5.80 -19.77 -3.76
C ASN A 128 -6.15 -20.03 -2.28
N ILE A 129 -6.46 -18.97 -1.56
CA ILE A 129 -6.87 -19.02 -0.15
C ILE A 129 -8.35 -19.37 -0.11
N PRO A 130 -8.73 -20.49 0.56
CA PRO A 130 -10.11 -20.93 0.60
C PRO A 130 -10.97 -20.07 1.52
N LEU A 131 -12.27 -19.99 1.21
CA LEU A 131 -13.30 -19.48 2.12
C LEU A 131 -14.22 -20.62 2.57
N PRO A 132 -14.64 -20.64 3.83
CA PRO A 132 -14.27 -19.70 4.90
C PRO A 132 -12.78 -19.80 5.27
N TYR A 133 -12.19 -18.68 5.72
CA TYR A 133 -10.81 -18.64 6.18
C TYR A 133 -10.59 -19.61 7.34
N GLN A 134 -9.59 -20.48 7.20
CA GLN A 134 -9.36 -21.55 8.17
C GLN A 134 -8.47 -21.10 9.34
N SER A 135 -7.23 -20.67 9.03
CA SER A 135 -6.27 -20.18 10.03
C SER A 135 -5.05 -19.54 9.37
N SER A 136 -4.34 -18.71 10.13
CA SER A 136 -3.05 -18.16 9.70
C SER A 136 -2.04 -19.25 9.35
N LYS A 137 -2.00 -20.33 10.13
CA LYS A 137 -1.10 -21.46 9.86
C LYS A 137 -1.39 -22.13 8.52
N ALA A 138 -2.66 -22.37 8.19
CA ALA A 138 -3.06 -22.95 6.91
C ALA A 138 -2.67 -22.03 5.74
N MET A 139 -2.85 -20.71 5.89
CA MET A 139 -2.43 -19.74 4.88
C MET A 139 -0.92 -19.78 4.65
N ILE A 140 -0.12 -19.78 5.72
CA ILE A 140 1.35 -19.83 5.62
C ILE A 140 1.78 -21.12 4.90
N GLN A 141 1.20 -22.25 5.24
CA GLN A 141 1.48 -23.54 4.59
C GLN A 141 1.16 -23.52 3.09
N LEU A 142 0.10 -22.80 2.67
CA LEU A 142 -0.20 -22.63 1.24
C LEU A 142 0.91 -21.88 0.52
N PHE A 143 1.38 -20.78 1.06
CA PHE A 143 2.51 -20.04 0.48
C PHE A 143 3.78 -20.90 0.46
N GLU A 144 4.13 -21.51 1.59
CA GLU A 144 5.32 -22.33 1.74
C GLU A 144 5.37 -23.46 0.70
N SER A 145 4.22 -24.10 0.43
CA SER A 145 4.12 -25.18 -0.56
C SER A 145 4.37 -24.75 -2.01
N LEU A 146 4.30 -23.44 -2.29
CA LEU A 146 4.49 -22.87 -3.62
C LEU A 146 5.85 -22.18 -3.79
N ILE A 147 6.62 -22.02 -2.71
CA ILE A 147 7.94 -21.38 -2.76
C ILE A 147 8.97 -22.39 -3.28
N ASP A 148 9.54 -22.07 -4.44
CA ASP A 148 10.69 -22.77 -5.01
C ASP A 148 11.79 -21.76 -5.42
N SER A 149 12.86 -22.21 -6.04
CA SER A 149 13.98 -21.36 -6.44
C SER A 149 13.62 -20.28 -7.48
N SER A 150 12.52 -20.44 -8.21
CA SER A 150 12.05 -19.48 -9.21
C SER A 150 11.16 -18.37 -8.62
N VAL A 151 10.66 -18.50 -7.39
CA VAL A 151 9.88 -17.43 -6.74
C VAL A 151 10.82 -16.29 -6.37
N LYS A 152 10.52 -15.08 -6.80
CA LYS A 152 11.29 -13.85 -6.49
C LYS A 152 10.55 -12.92 -5.53
N VAL A 153 9.25 -12.83 -5.68
CA VAL A 153 8.40 -11.91 -4.91
C VAL A 153 7.21 -12.65 -4.36
N ILE A 154 6.82 -12.28 -3.15
CA ILE A 154 5.54 -12.65 -2.56
C ILE A 154 4.79 -11.35 -2.27
N THR A 155 3.61 -11.16 -2.86
CA THR A 155 2.75 -10.00 -2.65
C THR A 155 1.43 -10.40 -2.01
N PHE A 156 0.98 -9.64 -1.03
CA PHE A 156 -0.24 -9.92 -0.30
C PHE A 156 -0.79 -8.66 0.39
N PRO A 157 -2.12 -8.51 0.52
CA PRO A 157 -2.70 -7.38 1.24
C PRO A 157 -2.52 -7.57 2.75
N HIS A 158 -2.37 -6.47 3.50
CA HIS A 158 -2.45 -6.53 4.97
C HIS A 158 -3.87 -6.88 5.41
N ILE A 159 -4.85 -6.21 4.81
CA ILE A 159 -6.27 -6.48 4.99
C ILE A 159 -6.89 -6.61 3.61
N SER A 160 -7.51 -7.76 3.32
CA SER A 160 -8.17 -7.97 2.03
C SER A 160 -9.31 -6.97 1.82
N ALA A 161 -9.29 -6.28 0.67
CA ALA A 161 -10.36 -5.36 0.28
C ALA A 161 -11.70 -6.07 0.06
N ALA A 162 -11.67 -7.34 -0.38
CA ALA A 162 -12.88 -8.10 -0.70
C ALA A 162 -13.57 -8.73 0.52
N THR A 163 -12.80 -9.12 1.54
CA THR A 163 -13.31 -9.95 2.66
C THR A 163 -13.01 -9.36 4.03
N ALA A 164 -12.26 -8.24 4.10
CA ALA A 164 -11.72 -7.67 5.34
C ALA A 164 -10.87 -8.67 6.17
N GLN A 165 -10.39 -9.75 5.55
CA GLN A 165 -9.53 -10.73 6.20
C GLN A 165 -8.18 -10.09 6.52
N LEU A 166 -7.79 -10.17 7.79
CA LEU A 166 -6.45 -9.77 8.26
C LEU A 166 -5.46 -10.90 7.94
N PHE A 167 -4.38 -10.56 7.23
CA PHE A 167 -3.30 -11.49 6.89
C PHE A 167 -2.24 -11.56 7.98
N PRO A 168 -1.59 -12.71 8.21
CA PRO A 168 -0.51 -12.89 9.17
C PRO A 168 0.81 -12.32 8.62
N ILE A 169 0.90 -10.98 8.48
CA ILE A 169 1.99 -10.27 7.82
C ILE A 169 3.36 -10.67 8.36
N LYS A 170 3.50 -10.67 9.70
CA LYS A 170 4.81 -10.97 10.33
C LYS A 170 5.32 -12.35 9.93
N ASP A 171 4.43 -13.33 9.91
CA ASP A 171 4.80 -14.72 9.60
C ASP A 171 5.08 -14.88 8.10
N LEU A 172 4.31 -14.22 7.22
CA LEU A 172 4.54 -14.24 5.77
C LEU A 172 5.84 -13.52 5.40
N VAL A 173 6.15 -12.37 6.00
CA VAL A 173 7.43 -11.68 5.83
C VAL A 173 8.59 -12.55 6.30
N GLN A 174 8.44 -13.21 7.45
CA GLN A 174 9.47 -14.13 7.97
C GLN A 174 9.67 -15.33 7.04
N LEU A 175 8.59 -15.89 6.51
CA LEU A 175 8.64 -16.96 5.51
C LEU A 175 9.41 -16.51 4.26
N ALA A 176 9.07 -15.36 3.68
CA ALA A 176 9.75 -14.82 2.51
C ALA A 176 11.24 -14.64 2.75
N LYS A 177 11.61 -14.01 3.86
CA LYS A 177 13.01 -13.77 4.26
C LYS A 177 13.80 -15.07 4.49
N SER A 178 13.19 -16.08 5.11
CA SER A 178 13.85 -17.39 5.33
C SER A 178 14.22 -18.10 4.02
N HIS A 179 13.52 -17.79 2.94
CA HIS A 179 13.80 -18.29 1.60
C HIS A 179 14.60 -17.30 0.73
N GLY A 180 15.08 -16.18 1.28
CA GLY A 180 15.81 -15.15 0.55
C GLY A 180 14.98 -14.46 -0.53
N ARG A 181 13.67 -14.27 -0.31
CA ARG A 181 12.74 -13.66 -1.25
C ARG A 181 12.42 -12.23 -0.87
N SER A 182 12.13 -11.39 -1.88
CA SER A 182 11.54 -10.08 -1.66
C SER A 182 10.06 -10.24 -1.29
N GLU A 183 9.57 -9.37 -0.43
CA GLU A 183 8.16 -9.34 -0.02
C GLU A 183 7.58 -7.94 -0.23
N GLU A 184 6.34 -7.92 -0.68
CA GLU A 184 5.54 -6.71 -0.89
C GLU A 184 4.19 -6.89 -0.22
N HIS A 185 3.79 -5.92 0.60
CA HIS A 185 2.48 -5.94 1.26
C HIS A 185 1.80 -4.58 1.17
N THR A 186 0.49 -4.59 0.95
CA THR A 186 -0.39 -3.42 0.80
C THR A 186 -1.33 -3.22 1.97
#